data_6b90a1b728cb9c1054d8c28414818576
#
_entry.id   6b90a1b728cb9c1054d8c28414818576
#
_cell.length_a   1.000
_cell.length_b   1.000
_cell.length_c   1.000
_cell.angle_alpha   90.00
_cell.angle_beta   90.00
_cell.angle_gamma   90.00
#
_symmetry.space_group_name_H-M   'P 1'
#
loop_
_entity.id
_entity.type
_entity.pdbx_description
1 polymer ?
#
loop_
_entity_poly.entity_id
_entity_poly.type
_entity_poly.pdbx_seq_one_letter_code
_entity_poly.pdbx_strand_id
1 'polypeptide(L)'
;MLAARARDGRSIAILSTGTDSAMNSLVSASDRAPPGGGPYSLGGDRGRRGNRGPRRRVKQIGCDGGRRAPTLERGICLLAFTFPGQGSQRPGMGASWVDHESWELVEHAGEILDHDVAGLLLDADQETLTRTANAQLATFVASLVVLDAAERLGLEPAASAGHSLGEYTALVATGALTYEDGLRLVSERGTAMQDAAEQCPGTMLAILGLEDDDVEAACQRAEGDAWVANFNTPGQVVVAGTAEALGRVADLARSLGAKRVVSFPVGGAFHTPLMAPARERLRKALQAATFRESEPLVVANVDARTHPDPAEWPGLLSAQLCSPVRWRQSLDTLYASGARTFVELGPGGVLTGFAKRGLPAADVRVVSVATPADLEALVESLAGAGGAGTAAPAIEHHVGERYQITERLVVSPATGPFTPAPAFASATPKLAARTSAGDAPAPGGGDDAATDTPVQVAVGDLVGWAGNVEVRSAFAGTLQGVLVLPGERVVGGQPVAWLRARIEEG
;
A
#
# COMPACT_ATOMS: atom_id res chain seq x y z
N MET A 1 -52.45 11.35 -5.85
CA MET A 1 -53.47 11.61 -6.88
C MET A 1 -53.04 12.83 -7.68
N LEU A 2 -52.50 12.65 -8.82
CA LEU A 2 -52.85 13.20 -10.14
C LEU A 2 -51.74 12.78 -11.13
N ALA A 3 -52.11 11.89 -12.04
CA ALA A 3 -51.32 11.52 -13.16
C ALA A 3 -51.44 12.61 -14.25
N ALA A 4 -50.34 12.91 -14.92
CA ALA A 4 -50.35 13.55 -16.22
C ALA A 4 -49.46 12.73 -17.17
N ARG A 5 -50.13 12.05 -18.12
CA ARG A 5 -49.52 11.46 -19.32
C ARG A 5 -49.19 12.58 -20.30
N ALA A 6 -47.98 12.59 -20.84
CA ALA A 6 -47.70 13.23 -22.11
C ALA A 6 -47.16 12.19 -23.09
N ARG A 7 -47.89 12.07 -24.22
CA ARG A 7 -47.48 11.36 -25.44
C ARG A 7 -46.44 12.24 -26.14
N ASP A 8 -45.31 11.67 -26.55
CA ASP A 8 -44.88 11.67 -27.95
C ASP A 8 -43.53 10.94 -28.03
N GLY A 9 -43.52 9.89 -28.86
CA GLY A 9 -42.32 9.10 -29.10
C GLY A 9 -41.31 9.87 -29.96
N ARG A 10 -40.20 10.22 -29.37
CA ARG A 10 -38.91 10.43 -30.06
C ARG A 10 -37.81 9.92 -29.13
N SER A 11 -37.13 8.87 -29.60
CA SER A 11 -35.91 8.38 -28.99
C SER A 11 -34.84 9.48 -29.03
N ILE A 12 -34.52 10.05 -27.90
CA ILE A 12 -33.31 10.86 -27.74
C ILE A 12 -32.22 9.89 -27.38
N ALA A 13 -31.29 9.68 -28.31
CA ALA A 13 -30.03 9.03 -28.03
C ALA A 13 -29.28 9.91 -27.04
N ILE A 14 -29.26 9.49 -25.77
CA ILE A 14 -28.36 10.07 -24.78
C ILE A 14 -26.97 9.57 -25.14
N LEU A 15 -26.19 10.44 -25.77
CA LEU A 15 -24.75 10.30 -25.84
C LEU A 15 -24.24 10.30 -24.38
N SER A 16 -23.97 9.13 -23.83
CA SER A 16 -23.19 9.01 -22.60
C SER A 16 -21.80 9.54 -22.93
N THR A 17 -21.50 10.76 -22.52
CA THR A 17 -20.12 11.22 -22.41
C THR A 17 -19.51 10.47 -21.25
N GLY A 18 -19.01 9.26 -21.54
CA GLY A 18 -18.20 8.50 -20.61
C GLY A 18 -16.93 9.29 -20.30
N THR A 19 -16.89 9.91 -19.16
CA THR A 19 -15.64 10.34 -18.54
C THR A 19 -14.99 9.13 -17.89
N ASP A 20 -14.51 8.19 -18.72
CA ASP A 20 -13.49 7.26 -18.25
C ASP A 20 -12.36 8.10 -17.70
N SER A 21 -11.98 7.85 -16.45
CA SER A 21 -10.88 8.52 -15.77
C SER A 21 -9.73 8.73 -16.76
N ALA A 22 -9.22 9.94 -16.88
CA ALA A 22 -8.13 10.28 -17.78
C ALA A 22 -6.94 9.31 -17.65
N MET A 23 -6.73 8.74 -16.46
CA MET A 23 -5.74 7.71 -16.20
C MET A 23 -6.07 6.36 -16.86
N ASN A 24 -7.33 5.90 -16.85
CA ASN A 24 -7.72 4.64 -17.53
C ASN A 24 -7.64 4.77 -19.06
N SER A 25 -7.96 5.92 -19.60
CA SER A 25 -7.79 6.23 -21.04
C SER A 25 -6.32 6.17 -21.48
N LEU A 26 -5.36 6.43 -20.58
CA LEU A 26 -3.93 6.32 -20.84
C LEU A 26 -3.44 4.86 -20.90
N VAL A 27 -4.16 3.93 -20.25
CA VAL A 27 -3.82 2.49 -20.24
C VAL A 27 -4.16 1.81 -21.57
N SER A 28 -5.24 2.22 -22.21
CA SER A 28 -5.75 1.52 -23.42
C SER A 28 -5.08 1.93 -24.74
N ALA A 29 -4.28 3.00 -24.76
CA ALA A 29 -3.75 3.58 -26.00
C ALA A 29 -2.41 3.02 -26.49
N SER A 30 -1.76 2.11 -25.74
CA SER A 30 -0.42 1.57 -26.07
C SER A 30 -0.41 0.23 -26.82
N ASP A 31 -1.58 -0.41 -27.07
CA ASP A 31 -1.65 -1.78 -27.63
C ASP A 31 -1.70 -1.87 -29.18
N ARG A 32 -1.38 -0.80 -29.91
CA ARG A 32 -1.28 -0.91 -31.38
C ARG A 32 0.13 -0.66 -31.86
N ALA A 33 0.90 -1.74 -32.03
CA ALA A 33 2.14 -1.74 -32.81
C ALA A 33 1.82 -1.61 -34.32
N PRO A 34 2.58 -0.83 -35.09
CA PRO A 34 2.46 -0.81 -36.54
C PRO A 34 3.19 -2.00 -37.19
N PRO A 35 2.73 -2.48 -38.35
CA PRO A 35 3.37 -3.60 -39.05
C PRO A 35 4.63 -3.17 -39.80
N GLY A 36 5.59 -4.05 -39.76
CA GLY A 36 6.84 -4.23 -40.44
C GLY A 36 7.26 -3.41 -41.67
N GLY A 37 8.53 -3.09 -41.69
CA GLY A 37 9.31 -2.74 -42.90
C GLY A 37 10.74 -3.17 -42.71
N GLY A 38 11.18 -4.10 -43.56
CA GLY A 38 12.48 -4.79 -43.53
C GLY A 38 13.66 -3.94 -44.07
N PRO A 39 14.78 -4.55 -44.40
CA PRO A 39 16.12 -4.09 -44.02
C PRO A 39 16.84 -3.30 -45.14
N TYR A 40 17.70 -2.38 -44.79
CA TYR A 40 18.76 -1.88 -45.66
C TYR A 40 20.13 -2.00 -44.96
N SER A 41 20.95 -2.85 -45.53
CA SER A 41 22.40 -2.93 -45.36
C SER A 41 23.11 -1.90 -46.26
N LEU A 42 24.30 -1.47 -45.83
CA LEU A 42 25.50 -1.07 -46.55
C LEU A 42 26.28 -0.09 -45.66
N GLY A 43 27.46 -0.33 -45.15
CA GLY A 43 28.70 -0.67 -45.81
C GLY A 43 29.60 0.55 -45.87
N GLY A 44 30.80 0.53 -45.20
CA GLY A 44 31.78 1.58 -45.44
C GLY A 44 32.77 1.88 -44.32
N ASP A 45 33.77 1.05 -44.26
CA ASP A 45 35.11 1.15 -43.70
C ASP A 45 35.82 2.52 -43.89
N ARG A 46 36.61 2.97 -42.86
CA ARG A 46 37.96 3.50 -42.89
C ARG A 46 38.38 4.20 -41.60
N GLY A 47 39.14 3.60 -40.82
CA GLY A 47 40.42 3.73 -40.27
C GLY A 47 41.00 5.13 -39.96
N ARG A 48 41.41 5.33 -38.69
CA ARG A 48 42.68 6.00 -38.35
C ARG A 48 43.13 5.67 -36.91
N ARG A 49 44.43 5.38 -36.89
CA ARG A 49 45.27 5.01 -35.74
C ARG A 49 45.52 6.21 -34.82
N GLY A 50 45.73 5.91 -33.51
CA GLY A 50 46.77 6.63 -32.76
C GLY A 50 46.34 7.18 -31.43
N ASN A 51 46.64 6.67 -30.32
CA ASN A 51 47.73 6.99 -29.41
C ASN A 51 47.47 6.43 -28.01
N ARG A 52 48.40 5.65 -27.52
CA ARG A 52 48.35 5.04 -26.18
C ARG A 52 49.08 5.98 -25.21
N GLY A 53 48.39 6.41 -24.16
CA GLY A 53 48.99 7.00 -22.95
C GLY A 53 48.68 6.12 -21.71
N PRO A 54 49.52 6.10 -20.67
CA PRO A 54 49.62 4.99 -19.71
C PRO A 54 48.48 4.95 -18.68
N ARG A 55 47.91 3.74 -18.51
CA ARG A 55 46.91 3.42 -17.50
C ARG A 55 47.57 3.40 -16.10
N ARG A 56 47.16 4.33 -15.23
CA ARG A 56 47.40 4.23 -13.79
C ARG A 56 46.51 3.11 -13.20
N ARG A 57 47.16 2.11 -12.62
CA ARG A 57 46.52 1.07 -11.76
C ARG A 57 45.99 1.75 -10.52
N VAL A 58 44.65 1.77 -10.34
CA VAL A 58 44.03 2.01 -9.06
C VAL A 58 43.95 0.68 -8.32
N LYS A 59 44.55 0.61 -7.14
CA LYS A 59 44.46 -0.53 -6.23
C LYS A 59 43.02 -0.70 -5.79
N GLN A 60 42.43 -1.85 -6.05
CA GLN A 60 41.20 -2.30 -5.40
C GLN A 60 41.53 -2.58 -3.92
N ILE A 61 40.90 -1.80 -3.05
CA ILE A 61 40.81 -2.11 -1.62
C ILE A 61 39.62 -3.06 -1.49
N GLY A 62 39.88 -4.30 -1.14
CA GLY A 62 38.85 -5.30 -0.87
C GLY A 62 38.11 -4.93 0.41
N CYS A 63 36.82 -4.75 0.32
CA CYS A 63 35.90 -4.81 1.46
C CYS A 63 35.39 -6.25 1.52
N ASP A 64 36.03 -7.03 2.38
CA ASP A 64 35.58 -8.33 2.81
C ASP A 64 34.55 -8.11 3.93
N GLY A 65 33.33 -8.54 3.72
CA GLY A 65 32.21 -8.36 4.66
C GLY A 65 30.94 -8.97 4.03
N GLY A 66 31.06 -10.18 3.52
CA GLY A 66 29.95 -10.90 2.91
C GLY A 66 28.91 -11.32 3.95
N ARG A 67 27.84 -10.55 4.10
CA ARG A 67 26.53 -11.13 4.39
C ARG A 67 25.92 -11.52 3.06
N ARG A 68 25.94 -12.81 2.75
CA ARG A 68 25.14 -13.37 1.65
C ARG A 68 23.69 -13.08 1.98
N ALA A 69 23.01 -12.36 1.08
CA ALA A 69 21.55 -12.36 1.05
C ALA A 69 21.05 -13.80 1.06
N PRO A 70 19.99 -14.14 1.80
CA PRO A 70 19.44 -15.48 1.79
C PRO A 70 19.05 -15.82 0.35
N THR A 71 19.61 -16.88 -0.19
CA THR A 71 19.17 -17.50 -1.44
C THR A 71 17.78 -18.04 -1.19
N LEU A 72 16.76 -17.30 -1.63
CA LEU A 72 15.36 -17.73 -1.63
C LEU A 72 15.27 -18.98 -2.51
N GLU A 73 14.89 -20.08 -1.89
CA GLU A 73 14.56 -21.32 -2.57
C GLU A 73 13.46 -21.06 -3.59
N ARG A 74 13.60 -21.62 -4.80
CA ARG A 74 12.64 -21.50 -5.88
C ARG A 74 11.32 -22.13 -5.46
N GLY A 75 10.29 -21.31 -5.20
CA GLY A 75 8.94 -21.80 -4.93
C GLY A 75 8.01 -20.85 -4.19
N ILE A 76 8.51 -19.86 -3.46
CA ILE A 76 7.66 -18.92 -2.74
C ILE A 76 7.40 -17.71 -3.65
N CYS A 77 6.16 -17.59 -4.13
CA CYS A 77 5.72 -16.41 -4.88
C CYS A 77 5.44 -15.28 -3.88
N LEU A 78 6.41 -14.37 -3.69
CA LEU A 78 6.24 -13.24 -2.78
C LEU A 78 5.20 -12.26 -3.32
N LEU A 79 4.21 -11.95 -2.47
CA LEU A 79 3.18 -10.95 -2.75
C LEU A 79 3.74 -9.54 -2.48
N ALA A 80 3.48 -8.60 -3.37
CA ALA A 80 3.61 -7.18 -3.10
C ALA A 80 2.22 -6.54 -3.14
N PHE A 81 1.85 -5.83 -2.08
CA PHE A 81 0.63 -5.03 -2.09
C PHE A 81 0.94 -3.63 -2.59
N THR A 82 0.09 -3.14 -3.48
CA THR A 82 0.17 -1.79 -4.01
C THR A 82 -1.15 -1.06 -3.76
N PHE A 83 -1.07 0.19 -3.33
CA PHE A 83 -2.24 0.98 -2.93
C PHE A 83 -2.40 2.20 -3.83
N PRO A 84 -3.59 2.38 -4.44
CA PRO A 84 -3.83 3.48 -5.36
C PRO A 84 -3.85 4.83 -4.65
N GLY A 85 -3.57 5.88 -5.42
CA GLY A 85 -3.71 7.26 -5.01
C GLY A 85 -4.95 7.94 -5.57
N GLN A 86 -4.97 9.28 -5.44
CA GLN A 86 -5.99 10.13 -6.03
C GLN A 86 -6.07 9.93 -7.55
N GLY A 87 -7.28 9.89 -8.09
CA GLY A 87 -7.59 9.60 -9.49
C GLY A 87 -8.17 8.19 -9.70
N SER A 88 -8.17 7.36 -8.65
CA SER A 88 -8.75 6.00 -8.68
C SER A 88 -10.19 5.94 -8.15
N GLN A 89 -10.64 7.00 -7.46
CA GLN A 89 -11.99 7.09 -6.89
C GLN A 89 -13.08 7.14 -7.96
N ARG A 90 -14.22 6.54 -7.66
CA ARG A 90 -15.41 6.52 -8.53
C ARG A 90 -16.70 6.51 -7.72
N PRO A 91 -17.81 7.08 -8.22
CA PRO A 91 -19.10 6.99 -7.54
C PRO A 91 -19.49 5.55 -7.23
N GLY A 92 -20.03 5.32 -6.04
CA GLY A 92 -20.50 4.02 -5.59
C GLY A 92 -19.42 2.96 -5.38
N MET A 93 -18.14 3.34 -5.23
CA MET A 93 -17.03 2.38 -5.09
C MET A 93 -17.10 1.55 -3.81
N GLY A 94 -17.86 1.97 -2.80
CA GLY A 94 -18.12 1.21 -1.57
C GLY A 94 -19.27 0.21 -1.67
N ALA A 95 -20.14 0.32 -2.69
CA ALA A 95 -21.42 -0.38 -2.73
C ALA A 95 -21.32 -1.91 -2.63
N SER A 96 -20.27 -2.53 -3.18
CA SER A 96 -20.06 -3.97 -3.11
C SER A 96 -19.57 -4.47 -1.74
N TRP A 97 -19.24 -3.56 -0.82
CA TRP A 97 -18.67 -3.89 0.49
C TRP A 97 -19.64 -3.67 1.66
N VAL A 98 -20.83 -3.08 1.43
CA VAL A 98 -21.79 -2.70 2.49
C VAL A 98 -22.19 -3.88 3.38
N ASP A 99 -22.37 -5.07 2.79
CA ASP A 99 -22.73 -6.28 3.52
C ASP A 99 -21.52 -7.11 3.99
N HIS A 100 -20.30 -6.63 3.75
CA HIS A 100 -19.07 -7.29 4.15
C HIS A 100 -18.64 -6.83 5.55
N GLU A 101 -18.09 -7.72 6.36
CA GLU A 101 -17.64 -7.41 7.73
C GLU A 101 -16.64 -6.23 7.78
N SER A 102 -15.78 -6.09 6.77
CA SER A 102 -14.81 -4.99 6.68
C SER A 102 -15.45 -3.61 6.53
N TRP A 103 -16.79 -3.52 6.29
CA TRP A 103 -17.50 -2.24 6.26
C TRP A 103 -17.48 -1.50 7.59
N GLU A 104 -17.25 -2.20 8.71
CA GLU A 104 -17.05 -1.60 10.03
C GLU A 104 -15.96 -0.50 10.05
N LEU A 105 -14.94 -0.61 9.17
CA LEU A 105 -13.92 0.43 9.02
C LEU A 105 -14.49 1.75 8.50
N VAL A 106 -15.50 1.70 7.63
CA VAL A 106 -16.17 2.90 7.10
C VAL A 106 -16.94 3.61 8.20
N GLU A 107 -17.69 2.85 9.03
CA GLU A 107 -18.44 3.39 10.15
C GLU A 107 -17.50 4.00 11.19
N HIS A 108 -16.42 3.30 11.52
CA HIS A 108 -15.40 3.79 12.45
C HIS A 108 -14.68 5.04 11.93
N ALA A 109 -14.41 5.13 10.60
CA ALA A 109 -13.88 6.34 9.99
C ALA A 109 -14.81 7.54 10.18
N GLY A 110 -16.13 7.33 9.99
CA GLY A 110 -17.15 8.33 10.23
C GLY A 110 -17.16 8.84 11.66
N GLU A 111 -17.06 7.92 12.63
CA GLU A 111 -16.99 8.28 14.07
C GLU A 111 -15.72 9.07 14.42
N ILE A 112 -14.54 8.64 13.93
CA ILE A 112 -13.24 9.29 14.22
C ILE A 112 -13.20 10.71 13.66
N LEU A 113 -13.72 10.92 12.45
CA LEU A 113 -13.59 12.18 11.73
C LEU A 113 -14.82 13.10 11.90
N ASP A 114 -15.88 12.62 12.56
CA ASP A 114 -17.20 13.29 12.61
C ASP A 114 -17.65 13.71 11.18
N HIS A 115 -17.56 12.75 10.24
CA HIS A 115 -17.79 12.97 8.82
C HIS A 115 -18.56 11.81 8.18
N ASP A 116 -19.46 12.12 7.22
CA ASP A 116 -20.21 11.08 6.48
C ASP A 116 -19.32 10.37 5.44
N VAL A 117 -18.48 9.46 5.92
CA VAL A 117 -17.59 8.65 5.06
C VAL A 117 -18.39 7.62 4.27
N ALA A 118 -19.45 7.07 4.83
CA ALA A 118 -20.33 6.13 4.13
C ALA A 118 -21.00 6.79 2.92
N GLY A 119 -21.62 7.96 3.11
CA GLY A 119 -22.19 8.74 2.01
C GLY A 119 -21.15 9.12 0.94
N LEU A 120 -19.89 9.39 1.36
CA LEU A 120 -18.81 9.67 0.42
C LEU A 120 -18.48 8.47 -0.47
N LEU A 121 -18.56 7.23 0.05
CA LEU A 121 -18.26 6.00 -0.69
C LEU A 121 -19.45 5.47 -1.52
N LEU A 122 -20.69 5.79 -1.12
CA LEU A 122 -21.90 5.25 -1.72
C LEU A 122 -22.61 6.23 -2.65
N ASP A 123 -22.79 7.47 -2.21
CA ASP A 123 -23.75 8.41 -2.80
C ASP A 123 -23.07 9.61 -3.47
N ALA A 124 -21.81 9.91 -3.16
CA ALA A 124 -21.11 11.06 -3.71
C ALA A 124 -20.98 10.96 -5.24
N ASP A 125 -21.30 12.05 -5.92
CA ASP A 125 -21.14 12.18 -7.35
C ASP A 125 -19.65 12.41 -7.74
N GLN A 126 -19.38 12.39 -9.04
CA GLN A 126 -18.02 12.55 -9.56
C GLN A 126 -17.41 13.92 -9.20
N GLU A 127 -18.21 14.99 -9.16
CA GLU A 127 -17.73 16.33 -8.82
C GLU A 127 -17.27 16.39 -7.36
N THR A 128 -18.10 15.88 -6.44
CA THR A 128 -17.77 15.75 -5.02
C THR A 128 -16.51 14.93 -4.80
N LEU A 129 -16.37 13.76 -5.48
CA LEU A 129 -15.22 12.89 -5.37
C LEU A 129 -13.95 13.44 -6.04
N THR A 130 -14.06 14.44 -6.92
CA THR A 130 -12.90 15.08 -7.56
C THR A 130 -12.22 16.10 -6.63
N ARG A 131 -12.90 16.59 -5.60
CA ARG A 131 -12.30 17.47 -4.58
C ARG A 131 -11.18 16.72 -3.86
N THR A 132 -10.02 17.33 -3.76
CA THR A 132 -8.79 16.68 -3.26
C THR A 132 -8.96 16.04 -1.89
N ALA A 133 -9.61 16.72 -0.95
CA ALA A 133 -9.88 16.18 0.39
C ALA A 133 -10.74 14.91 0.33
N ASN A 134 -11.81 14.94 -0.44
CA ASN A 134 -12.74 13.80 -0.58
C ASN A 134 -12.08 12.64 -1.34
N ALA A 135 -11.37 12.93 -2.43
CA ALA A 135 -10.69 11.92 -3.23
C ALA A 135 -9.69 11.11 -2.39
N GLN A 136 -8.90 11.80 -1.55
CA GLN A 136 -7.90 11.16 -0.71
C GLN A 136 -8.55 10.32 0.39
N LEU A 137 -9.50 10.88 1.13
CA LEU A 137 -10.19 10.16 2.19
C LEU A 137 -10.93 8.93 1.67
N ALA A 138 -11.71 9.10 0.61
CA ALA A 138 -12.50 8.02 0.02
C ALA A 138 -11.61 6.88 -0.52
N THR A 139 -10.51 7.21 -1.22
CA THR A 139 -9.57 6.19 -1.74
C THR A 139 -8.85 5.46 -0.60
N PHE A 140 -8.44 6.17 0.43
CA PHE A 140 -7.79 5.59 1.61
C PHE A 140 -8.70 4.58 2.32
N VAL A 141 -9.91 5.01 2.71
CA VAL A 141 -10.84 4.14 3.43
C VAL A 141 -11.27 2.94 2.56
N ALA A 142 -11.59 3.17 1.28
CA ALA A 142 -11.93 2.07 0.38
C ALA A 142 -10.78 1.05 0.23
N SER A 143 -9.54 1.51 0.16
CA SER A 143 -8.37 0.61 0.07
C SER A 143 -8.15 -0.18 1.36
N LEU A 144 -8.44 0.40 2.52
CA LEU A 144 -8.33 -0.31 3.80
C LEU A 144 -9.45 -1.33 4.02
N VAL A 145 -10.66 -1.08 3.51
CA VAL A 145 -11.73 -2.09 3.48
C VAL A 145 -11.30 -3.31 2.66
N VAL A 146 -10.70 -3.09 1.49
CA VAL A 146 -10.18 -4.19 0.65
C VAL A 146 -9.01 -4.90 1.32
N LEU A 147 -8.13 -4.17 1.99
CA LEU A 147 -7.01 -4.72 2.74
C LEU A 147 -7.47 -5.62 3.88
N ASP A 148 -8.36 -5.12 4.75
CA ASP A 148 -8.91 -5.89 5.87
C ASP A 148 -9.58 -7.19 5.41
N ALA A 149 -10.33 -7.12 4.31
CA ALA A 149 -10.92 -8.32 3.71
C ALA A 149 -9.85 -9.31 3.21
N ALA A 150 -8.75 -8.83 2.64
CA ALA A 150 -7.65 -9.68 2.19
C ALA A 150 -6.90 -10.32 3.38
N GLU A 151 -6.65 -9.55 4.44
CA GLU A 151 -6.00 -10.02 5.67
C GLU A 151 -6.84 -11.07 6.40
N ARG A 152 -8.18 -10.91 6.44
CA ARG A 152 -9.12 -11.92 6.99
C ARG A 152 -9.02 -13.27 6.26
N LEU A 153 -8.60 -13.25 4.98
CA LEU A 153 -8.35 -14.47 4.19
C LEU A 153 -6.90 -14.97 4.30
N GLY A 154 -6.07 -14.36 5.16
CA GLY A 154 -4.67 -14.73 5.38
C GLY A 154 -3.72 -14.32 4.27
N LEU A 155 -4.07 -13.31 3.46
CA LEU A 155 -3.16 -12.75 2.47
C LEU A 155 -2.25 -11.71 3.13
N GLU A 156 -0.95 -11.99 3.13
CA GLU A 156 0.08 -11.11 3.69
C GLU A 156 1.10 -10.70 2.62
N PRO A 157 1.49 -9.42 2.56
CA PRO A 157 2.50 -8.96 1.62
C PRO A 157 3.91 -9.24 2.16
N ALA A 158 4.87 -9.50 1.26
CA ALA A 158 6.29 -9.49 1.60
C ALA A 158 6.89 -8.07 1.62
N ALA A 159 6.27 -7.16 0.88
CA ALA A 159 6.58 -5.73 0.86
C ALA A 159 5.37 -4.96 0.30
N SER A 160 5.30 -3.67 0.62
CA SER A 160 4.20 -2.81 0.18
C SER A 160 4.71 -1.49 -0.41
N ALA A 161 3.93 -0.92 -1.31
CA ALA A 161 4.11 0.44 -1.79
C ALA A 161 2.75 1.07 -2.11
N GLY A 162 2.68 2.39 -2.01
CA GLY A 162 1.47 3.12 -2.40
C GLY A 162 1.82 4.35 -3.22
N HIS A 163 0.97 4.71 -4.17
CA HIS A 163 1.19 5.87 -5.02
C HIS A 163 0.66 7.13 -4.35
N SER A 164 1.52 8.07 -4.02
CA SER A 164 1.16 9.35 -3.38
C SER A 164 0.34 9.13 -2.09
N LEU A 165 -0.98 9.31 -2.12
CA LEU A 165 -1.87 8.99 -1.00
C LEU A 165 -1.71 7.54 -0.53
N GLY A 166 -1.60 6.60 -1.48
CA GLY A 166 -1.49 5.17 -1.18
C GLY A 166 -0.30 4.80 -0.30
N GLU A 167 0.73 5.66 -0.19
CA GLU A 167 1.86 5.45 0.72
C GLU A 167 1.39 5.42 2.19
N TYR A 168 0.40 6.22 2.56
CA TYR A 168 -0.23 6.17 3.89
C TYR A 168 -0.98 4.85 4.10
N THR A 169 -1.69 4.38 3.06
CA THR A 169 -2.35 3.06 3.11
C THR A 169 -1.32 1.94 3.26
N ALA A 170 -0.19 2.00 2.56
CA ALA A 170 0.90 1.02 2.69
C ALA A 170 1.50 1.01 4.10
N LEU A 171 1.64 2.17 4.74
CA LEU A 171 2.12 2.27 6.14
C LEU A 171 1.13 1.66 7.13
N VAL A 172 -0.18 1.81 6.91
CA VAL A 172 -1.19 1.14 7.74
C VAL A 172 -1.18 -0.37 7.49
N ALA A 173 -1.09 -0.81 6.23
CA ALA A 173 -1.05 -2.21 5.84
C ALA A 173 0.12 -2.99 6.45
N THR A 174 1.20 -2.31 6.80
CA THR A 174 2.38 -2.93 7.40
C THR A 174 2.46 -2.72 8.92
N GLY A 175 1.48 -2.05 9.52
CA GLY A 175 1.48 -1.71 10.94
C GLY A 175 2.45 -0.59 11.34
N ALA A 176 3.15 0.02 10.36
CA ALA A 176 4.01 1.18 10.60
C ALA A 176 3.22 2.39 11.13
N LEU A 177 1.94 2.47 10.76
CA LEU A 177 1.00 3.50 11.20
C LEU A 177 -0.31 2.84 11.63
N THR A 178 -0.95 3.33 12.70
CA THR A 178 -2.28 2.84 13.07
C THR A 178 -3.33 3.31 12.07
N TYR A 179 -4.46 2.62 12.01
CA TYR A 179 -5.61 3.05 11.20
C TYR A 179 -6.05 4.46 11.54
N GLU A 180 -6.20 4.77 12.83
CA GLU A 180 -6.68 6.05 13.33
C GLU A 180 -5.70 7.20 13.00
N ASP A 181 -4.40 6.98 13.19
CA ASP A 181 -3.39 7.98 12.84
C ASP A 181 -3.33 8.17 11.32
N GLY A 182 -3.40 7.09 10.55
CA GLY A 182 -3.48 7.13 9.09
C GLY A 182 -4.69 7.93 8.60
N LEU A 183 -5.86 7.68 9.19
CA LEU A 183 -7.11 8.36 8.86
C LEU A 183 -7.04 9.88 9.14
N ARG A 184 -6.53 10.26 10.33
CA ARG A 184 -6.34 11.68 10.69
C ARG A 184 -5.32 12.36 9.77
N LEU A 185 -4.21 11.70 9.48
CA LEU A 185 -3.17 12.23 8.59
C LEU A 185 -3.68 12.43 7.17
N VAL A 186 -4.44 11.47 6.62
CA VAL A 186 -4.99 11.56 5.26
C VAL A 186 -6.05 12.64 5.16
N SER A 187 -6.92 12.77 6.15
CA SER A 187 -7.91 13.85 6.23
C SER A 187 -7.24 15.23 6.25
N GLU A 188 -6.22 15.39 7.09
CA GLU A 188 -5.44 16.64 7.17
C GLU A 188 -4.67 16.91 5.89
N ARG A 189 -4.02 15.88 5.30
CA ARG A 189 -3.29 15.97 4.04
C ARG A 189 -4.19 16.42 2.89
N GLY A 190 -5.36 15.78 2.76
CA GLY A 190 -6.32 16.10 1.70
C GLY A 190 -6.80 17.54 1.77
N THR A 191 -7.15 18.00 2.97
CA THR A 191 -7.58 19.38 3.22
C THR A 191 -6.44 20.37 2.98
N ALA A 192 -5.25 20.10 3.51
CA ALA A 192 -4.09 20.97 3.33
C ALA A 192 -3.68 21.11 1.86
N MET A 193 -3.72 20.01 1.09
CA MET A 193 -3.39 20.04 -0.34
C MET A 193 -4.47 20.76 -1.16
N GLN A 194 -5.73 20.66 -0.79
CA GLN A 194 -6.82 21.41 -1.42
C GLN A 194 -6.64 22.90 -1.18
N ASP A 195 -6.44 23.31 0.07
CA ASP A 195 -6.22 24.73 0.44
C ASP A 195 -4.98 25.32 -0.25
N ALA A 196 -3.88 24.52 -0.34
CA ALA A 196 -2.66 24.94 -1.05
C ALA A 196 -2.90 25.11 -2.56
N ALA A 197 -3.70 24.25 -3.17
CA ALA A 197 -4.07 24.36 -4.58
C ALA A 197 -4.95 25.60 -4.87
N GLU A 198 -5.80 25.98 -3.93
CA GLU A 198 -6.58 27.23 -4.02
C GLU A 198 -5.71 28.48 -3.86
N GLN A 199 -4.70 28.42 -2.97
CA GLN A 199 -3.75 29.54 -2.76
C GLN A 199 -2.74 29.67 -3.90
N CYS A 200 -2.27 28.54 -4.44
CA CYS A 200 -1.28 28.46 -5.51
C CYS A 200 -1.87 27.65 -6.68
N PRO A 201 -2.73 28.26 -7.51
CA PRO A 201 -3.40 27.56 -8.60
C PRO A 201 -2.40 26.94 -9.58
N GLY A 202 -2.66 25.69 -9.95
CA GLY A 202 -1.82 24.95 -10.87
C GLY A 202 -2.59 23.79 -11.49
N THR A 203 -1.91 23.03 -12.35
CA THR A 203 -2.48 21.87 -13.03
C THR A 203 -1.41 20.82 -13.29
N MET A 204 -1.81 19.69 -13.90
CA MET A 204 -0.92 18.58 -14.22
C MET A 204 -1.15 18.08 -15.65
N LEU A 205 -0.07 17.64 -16.30
CA LEU A 205 -0.09 17.02 -17.63
C LEU A 205 0.64 15.68 -17.59
N ALA A 206 0.08 14.66 -18.25
CA ALA A 206 0.83 13.45 -18.57
C ALA A 206 1.51 13.61 -19.94
N ILE A 207 2.81 13.36 -19.98
CA ILE A 207 3.62 13.29 -21.19
C ILE A 207 3.90 11.84 -21.51
N LEU A 208 3.55 11.41 -22.71
CA LEU A 208 3.66 10.03 -23.17
C LEU A 208 4.64 9.91 -24.32
N GLY A 209 5.55 8.93 -24.21
CA GLY A 209 6.46 8.53 -25.29
C GLY A 209 7.76 9.32 -25.36
N LEU A 210 8.13 10.00 -24.26
CA LEU A 210 9.46 10.58 -24.06
C LEU A 210 10.18 9.86 -22.92
N GLU A 211 11.50 9.91 -22.95
CA GLU A 211 12.34 9.51 -21.83
C GLU A 211 12.29 10.55 -20.72
N ASP A 212 12.60 10.13 -19.49
CA ASP A 212 12.53 10.98 -18.29
C ASP A 212 13.39 12.23 -18.44
N ASP A 213 14.63 12.09 -18.91
CA ASP A 213 15.60 13.18 -19.07
C ASP A 213 15.08 14.24 -20.07
N ASP A 214 14.38 13.82 -21.13
CA ASP A 214 13.78 14.74 -22.10
C ASP A 214 12.63 15.54 -21.49
N VAL A 215 11.82 14.89 -20.60
CA VAL A 215 10.74 15.58 -19.89
C VAL A 215 11.29 16.55 -18.85
N GLU A 216 12.32 16.17 -18.09
CA GLU A 216 13.00 17.06 -17.14
C GLU A 216 13.60 18.27 -17.87
N ALA A 217 14.27 18.03 -19.01
CA ALA A 217 14.82 19.09 -19.84
C ALA A 217 13.73 20.04 -20.39
N ALA A 218 12.55 19.50 -20.74
CA ALA A 218 11.42 20.33 -21.16
C ALA A 218 10.91 21.22 -20.02
N CYS A 219 10.80 20.69 -18.79
CA CYS A 219 10.44 21.48 -17.61
C CYS A 219 11.47 22.60 -17.34
N GLN A 220 12.77 22.28 -17.38
CA GLN A 220 13.83 23.25 -17.13
C GLN A 220 13.87 24.37 -18.16
N ARG A 221 13.55 24.06 -19.44
CA ARG A 221 13.58 25.04 -20.56
C ARG A 221 12.32 25.88 -20.67
N ALA A 222 11.22 25.44 -20.01
CA ALA A 222 9.91 26.07 -20.18
C ALA A 222 9.77 27.46 -19.56
N GLU A 223 10.77 27.94 -18.83
CA GLU A 223 10.71 29.17 -18.04
C GLU A 223 9.45 29.26 -17.16
N GLY A 224 9.59 29.44 -15.85
CA GLY A 224 8.51 29.49 -14.90
C GLY A 224 8.33 28.18 -14.12
N ASP A 225 7.20 28.09 -13.43
CA ASP A 225 6.92 27.07 -12.43
C ASP A 225 6.40 25.78 -13.08
N ALA A 226 7.29 24.89 -13.48
CA ALA A 226 6.98 23.56 -14.00
C ALA A 226 8.01 22.52 -13.54
N TRP A 227 7.53 21.39 -13.04
CA TRP A 227 8.36 20.32 -12.50
C TRP A 227 7.80 18.95 -12.90
N VAL A 228 8.66 17.93 -12.88
CA VAL A 228 8.19 16.54 -12.88
C VAL A 228 7.52 16.25 -11.55
N ALA A 229 6.32 15.69 -11.61
CA ALA A 229 5.52 15.30 -10.46
C ALA A 229 5.50 13.78 -10.23
N ASN A 230 5.45 12.95 -11.30
CA ASN A 230 5.43 11.49 -11.18
C ASN A 230 6.21 10.82 -12.31
N PHE A 231 7.05 9.84 -11.95
CA PHE A 231 7.62 8.87 -12.87
C PHE A 231 6.80 7.58 -12.78
N ASN A 232 5.80 7.41 -13.65
CA ASN A 232 4.82 6.33 -13.53
C ASN A 232 5.26 5.04 -14.20
N THR A 233 5.67 5.10 -15.46
CA THR A 233 6.18 3.95 -16.23
C THR A 233 7.21 4.44 -17.25
N PRO A 234 8.03 3.55 -17.84
CA PRO A 234 8.84 3.94 -18.99
C PRO A 234 8.01 4.66 -20.03
N GLY A 235 8.41 5.87 -20.39
CA GLY A 235 7.70 6.70 -21.36
C GLY A 235 6.37 7.30 -20.89
N GLN A 236 6.08 7.31 -19.59
CA GLN A 236 4.94 8.03 -19.00
C GLN A 236 5.36 8.81 -17.76
N VAL A 237 5.52 10.12 -17.93
CA VAL A 237 5.89 11.07 -16.89
C VAL A 237 4.78 12.11 -16.73
N VAL A 238 4.47 12.46 -15.49
CA VAL A 238 3.53 13.55 -15.17
C VAL A 238 4.33 14.77 -14.75
N VAL A 239 3.97 15.91 -15.30
CA VAL A 239 4.51 17.22 -14.95
C VAL A 239 3.42 18.06 -14.32
N ALA A 240 3.80 18.93 -13.39
CA ALA A 240 2.88 19.81 -12.68
C ALA A 240 3.49 21.21 -12.53
N GLY A 241 2.63 22.22 -12.48
CA GLY A 241 3.03 23.61 -12.39
C GLY A 241 1.92 24.58 -12.71
N THR A 242 2.28 25.85 -13.00
CA THR A 242 1.31 26.83 -13.46
C THR A 242 0.82 26.49 -14.86
N ALA A 243 -0.43 26.83 -15.19
CA ALA A 243 -1.02 26.51 -16.49
C ALA A 243 -0.20 27.10 -17.64
N GLU A 244 0.36 28.29 -17.47
CA GLU A 244 1.19 28.95 -18.46
C GLU A 244 2.51 28.22 -18.71
N ALA A 245 3.24 27.85 -17.64
CA ALA A 245 4.50 27.10 -17.77
C ALA A 245 4.25 25.72 -18.38
N LEU A 246 3.18 25.02 -17.97
CA LEU A 246 2.83 23.72 -18.52
C LEU A 246 2.40 23.80 -20.01
N GLY A 247 1.82 24.91 -20.46
CA GLY A 247 1.60 25.17 -21.88
C GLY A 247 2.91 25.12 -22.67
N ARG A 248 3.96 25.80 -22.17
CA ARG A 248 5.30 25.78 -22.78
C ARG A 248 5.96 24.39 -22.71
N VAL A 249 5.82 23.69 -21.56
CA VAL A 249 6.30 22.29 -21.45
C VAL A 249 5.63 21.41 -22.48
N ALA A 250 4.32 21.55 -22.67
CA ALA A 250 3.56 20.76 -23.65
C ALA A 250 4.08 20.97 -25.08
N ASP A 251 4.38 22.21 -25.47
CA ASP A 251 4.92 22.53 -26.80
C ASP A 251 6.35 22.01 -26.98
N LEU A 252 7.21 22.17 -25.97
CA LEU A 252 8.55 21.57 -25.95
C LEU A 252 8.49 20.04 -26.03
N ALA A 253 7.64 19.39 -25.24
CA ALA A 253 7.49 17.95 -25.28
C ALA A 253 7.04 17.44 -26.66
N ARG A 254 6.10 18.12 -27.31
CA ARG A 254 5.70 17.79 -28.68
C ARG A 254 6.86 17.96 -29.68
N SER A 255 7.65 19.00 -29.54
CA SER A 255 8.82 19.23 -30.40
C SER A 255 9.91 18.19 -30.22
N LEU A 256 10.02 17.61 -29.01
CA LEU A 256 10.93 16.50 -28.69
C LEU A 256 10.38 15.12 -29.10
N GLY A 257 9.15 15.06 -29.62
CA GLY A 257 8.56 13.81 -30.15
C GLY A 257 7.62 13.10 -29.19
N ALA A 258 7.07 13.81 -28.18
CA ALA A 258 6.02 13.23 -27.34
C ALA A 258 4.86 12.69 -28.17
N LYS A 259 4.48 11.44 -27.95
CA LYS A 259 3.35 10.82 -28.65
C LYS A 259 2.00 11.44 -28.26
N ARG A 260 1.86 11.81 -26.99
CA ARG A 260 0.66 12.46 -26.46
C ARG A 260 1.01 13.33 -25.26
N VAL A 261 0.27 14.43 -25.11
CA VAL A 261 0.24 15.27 -23.91
C VAL A 261 -1.22 15.36 -23.49
N VAL A 262 -1.54 14.93 -22.27
CA VAL A 262 -2.91 14.81 -21.74
C VAL A 262 -3.03 15.61 -20.46
N SER A 263 -4.00 16.52 -20.39
CA SER A 263 -4.30 17.29 -19.19
C SER A 263 -5.15 16.46 -18.21
N PHE A 264 -4.87 16.59 -16.93
CA PHE A 264 -5.69 16.04 -15.87
C PHE A 264 -6.72 17.08 -15.37
N PRO A 265 -7.94 16.67 -15.05
CA PRO A 265 -8.94 17.55 -14.43
C PRO A 265 -8.65 17.70 -12.92
N VAL A 266 -7.45 18.19 -12.57
CA VAL A 266 -7.04 18.43 -11.17
C VAL A 266 -6.73 19.91 -10.99
N GLY A 267 -7.15 20.47 -9.86
CA GLY A 267 -7.01 21.89 -9.56
C GLY A 267 -5.67 22.30 -8.91
N GLY A 268 -4.68 21.41 -8.86
CA GLY A 268 -3.43 21.69 -8.15
C GLY A 268 -2.18 21.15 -8.83
N ALA A 269 -1.06 21.80 -8.59
CA ALA A 269 0.27 21.35 -9.02
C ALA A 269 0.90 20.46 -7.93
N PHE A 270 0.34 19.25 -7.77
CA PHE A 270 0.77 18.33 -6.73
C PHE A 270 2.21 17.83 -6.96
N HIS A 271 2.89 17.47 -5.87
CA HIS A 271 4.27 16.97 -5.88
C HIS A 271 5.31 17.98 -6.42
N THR A 272 5.04 19.28 -6.23
CA THR A 272 5.90 20.40 -6.62
C THR A 272 6.11 21.37 -5.47
N PRO A 273 7.06 22.30 -5.55
CA PRO A 273 7.24 23.36 -4.55
C PRO A 273 5.99 24.22 -4.28
N LEU A 274 5.01 24.26 -5.20
CA LEU A 274 3.74 24.96 -5.00
C LEU A 274 2.89 24.34 -3.87
N MET A 275 3.20 23.12 -3.44
CA MET A 275 2.58 22.46 -2.27
C MET A 275 3.27 22.80 -0.94
N ALA A 276 4.20 23.75 -0.90
CA ALA A 276 4.87 24.13 0.35
C ALA A 276 3.92 24.56 1.49
N PRO A 277 2.79 25.27 1.24
CA PRO A 277 1.82 25.57 2.30
C PRO A 277 1.19 24.31 2.92
N ALA A 278 0.83 23.32 2.10
CA ALA A 278 0.31 22.04 2.57
C ALA A 278 1.36 21.27 3.37
N ARG A 279 2.61 21.26 2.92
CA ARG A 279 3.73 20.62 3.61
C ARG A 279 3.92 21.14 5.03
N GLU A 280 3.89 22.46 5.23
CA GLU A 280 4.06 23.06 6.55
C GLU A 280 2.91 22.68 7.49
N ARG A 281 1.67 22.65 6.98
CA ARG A 281 0.50 22.26 7.75
C ARG A 281 0.56 20.76 8.13
N LEU A 282 0.84 19.88 7.16
CA LEU A 282 0.94 18.44 7.37
C LEU A 282 2.07 18.07 8.33
N ARG A 283 3.19 18.80 8.33
CA ARG A 283 4.33 18.56 9.23
C ARG A 283 3.92 18.52 10.71
N LYS A 284 2.97 19.36 11.12
CA LYS A 284 2.45 19.38 12.50
C LYS A 284 1.66 18.11 12.82
N ALA A 285 0.84 17.64 11.90
CA ALA A 285 0.09 16.40 12.07
C ALA A 285 1.02 15.18 12.12
N LEU A 286 2.03 15.13 11.24
CA LEU A 286 3.04 14.07 11.23
C LEU A 286 3.83 13.97 12.54
N GLN A 287 4.09 15.10 13.20
CA GLN A 287 4.77 15.11 14.50
C GLN A 287 3.90 14.58 15.65
N ALA A 288 2.59 14.58 15.50
CA ALA A 288 1.64 14.08 16.49
C ALA A 288 1.32 12.58 16.30
N ALA A 289 1.54 12.04 15.10
CA ALA A 289 1.31 10.64 14.78
C ALA A 289 2.45 9.75 15.29
N THR A 290 2.12 8.50 15.62
CA THR A 290 3.07 7.51 16.10
C THR A 290 3.44 6.54 14.99
N PHE A 291 4.70 6.58 14.55
CA PHE A 291 5.26 5.61 13.62
C PHE A 291 5.97 4.49 14.38
N ARG A 292 5.87 3.26 13.88
CA ARG A 292 6.39 2.04 14.49
C ARG A 292 7.29 1.28 13.52
N GLU A 293 8.19 0.48 14.07
CA GLU A 293 8.87 -0.55 13.27
C GLU A 293 7.83 -1.50 12.69
N SER A 294 8.01 -1.89 11.44
CA SER A 294 7.09 -2.79 10.74
C SER A 294 7.86 -3.76 9.85
N GLU A 295 7.32 -4.96 9.78
CA GLU A 295 7.62 -5.96 8.77
C GLU A 295 6.27 -6.48 8.26
N PRO A 296 6.05 -6.46 6.94
CA PRO A 296 6.95 -6.15 5.82
C PRO A 296 7.24 -4.65 5.65
N LEU A 297 8.31 -4.34 4.88
CA LEU A 297 8.75 -2.97 4.67
C LEU A 297 7.95 -2.24 3.60
N VAL A 298 7.84 -0.91 3.76
CA VAL A 298 7.22 -0.02 2.77
C VAL A 298 8.30 0.66 1.92
N VAL A 299 8.04 0.78 0.60
CA VAL A 299 8.90 1.53 -0.34
C VAL A 299 8.42 2.97 -0.41
N ALA A 300 9.29 3.92 -0.05
CA ALA A 300 8.98 5.34 -0.04
C ALA A 300 8.94 5.96 -1.44
N ASN A 301 8.00 6.90 -1.66
CA ASN A 301 7.80 7.55 -2.97
C ASN A 301 8.95 8.48 -3.37
N VAL A 302 9.59 9.13 -2.41
CA VAL A 302 10.58 10.20 -2.67
C VAL A 302 11.90 9.67 -3.22
N ASP A 303 12.30 8.45 -2.84
CA ASP A 303 13.58 7.86 -3.23
C ASP A 303 13.48 6.41 -3.73
N ALA A 304 12.28 5.81 -3.69
CA ALA A 304 12.01 4.44 -4.08
C ALA A 304 12.81 3.41 -3.27
N ARG A 305 13.04 3.67 -1.98
CA ARG A 305 13.76 2.79 -1.06
C ARG A 305 12.89 2.36 0.11
N THR A 306 13.30 1.28 0.77
CA THR A 306 12.70 0.86 2.05
C THR A 306 13.38 1.55 3.22
N HIS A 307 12.59 1.94 4.22
CA HIS A 307 13.05 2.64 5.41
C HIS A 307 12.61 1.87 6.65
N PRO A 308 13.54 1.14 7.30
CA PRO A 308 13.23 0.36 8.50
C PRO A 308 13.11 1.23 9.76
N ASP A 309 13.75 2.41 9.80
CA ASP A 309 13.67 3.33 10.94
C ASP A 309 12.36 4.12 10.90
N PRO A 310 11.43 3.90 11.87
CA PRO A 310 10.17 4.64 11.91
C PRO A 310 10.35 6.16 12.08
N ALA A 311 11.47 6.61 12.61
CA ALA A 311 11.76 8.03 12.79
C ALA A 311 11.97 8.79 11.47
N GLU A 312 12.23 8.10 10.35
CA GLU A 312 12.41 8.71 9.03
C GLU A 312 11.08 9.08 8.37
N TRP A 313 9.97 8.37 8.68
CA TRP A 313 8.69 8.52 7.99
C TRP A 313 8.08 9.93 8.06
N PRO A 314 8.09 10.67 9.18
CA PRO A 314 7.60 12.05 9.19
C PRO A 314 8.33 12.94 8.18
N GLY A 315 9.64 12.76 8.04
CA GLY A 315 10.47 13.49 7.07
C GLY A 315 10.15 13.11 5.62
N LEU A 316 10.04 11.82 5.33
CA LEU A 316 9.74 11.27 4.01
C LEU A 316 8.34 11.71 3.52
N LEU A 317 7.30 11.56 4.35
CA LEU A 317 5.93 11.96 4.02
C LEU A 317 5.79 13.49 3.87
N SER A 318 6.52 14.26 4.67
CA SER A 318 6.58 15.71 4.51
C SER A 318 7.25 16.11 3.19
N ALA A 319 8.35 15.44 2.81
CA ALA A 319 9.05 15.69 1.55
C ALA A 319 8.22 15.26 0.34
N GLN A 320 7.42 14.18 0.44
CA GLN A 320 6.59 13.63 -0.63
C GLN A 320 5.66 14.68 -1.26
N LEU A 321 5.12 15.62 -0.48
CA LEU A 321 4.20 16.64 -1.00
C LEU A 321 4.83 17.57 -2.04
N CYS A 322 6.14 17.81 -1.94
CA CYS A 322 6.89 18.76 -2.78
C CYS A 322 7.95 18.07 -3.65
N SER A 323 7.91 16.74 -3.75
CA SER A 323 8.90 15.93 -4.48
C SER A 323 8.20 14.97 -5.44
N PRO A 324 8.85 14.59 -6.55
CA PRO A 324 8.30 13.63 -7.49
C PRO A 324 8.01 12.26 -6.85
N VAL A 325 6.89 11.66 -7.22
CA VAL A 325 6.59 10.24 -6.91
C VAL A 325 7.38 9.37 -7.88
N ARG A 326 8.32 8.58 -7.35
CA ARG A 326 9.18 7.67 -8.12
C ARG A 326 8.54 6.28 -8.24
N TRP A 327 7.31 6.25 -8.80
CA TRP A 327 6.50 5.03 -8.81
C TRP A 327 7.14 3.87 -9.58
N ARG A 328 7.66 4.14 -10.78
CA ARG A 328 8.36 3.13 -11.57
C ARG A 328 9.52 2.51 -10.79
N GLN A 329 10.35 3.36 -10.18
CA GLN A 329 11.48 2.90 -9.37
C GLN A 329 11.02 2.15 -8.12
N SER A 330 9.86 2.49 -7.53
CA SER A 330 9.27 1.74 -6.42
C SER A 330 8.84 0.33 -6.85
N LEU A 331 8.26 0.18 -8.05
CA LEU A 331 7.96 -1.13 -8.63
C LEU A 331 9.24 -1.94 -8.89
N ASP A 332 10.30 -1.31 -9.39
CA ASP A 332 11.61 -1.94 -9.60
C ASP A 332 12.20 -2.45 -8.28
N THR A 333 12.08 -1.67 -7.19
CA THR A 333 12.53 -2.05 -5.84
C THR A 333 11.75 -3.24 -5.32
N LEU A 334 10.42 -3.26 -5.43
CA LEU A 334 9.58 -4.40 -5.06
C LEU A 334 9.94 -5.66 -5.88
N TYR A 335 10.16 -5.51 -7.18
CA TYR A 335 10.57 -6.61 -8.05
C TYR A 335 11.97 -7.15 -7.68
N ALA A 336 12.92 -6.26 -7.40
CA ALA A 336 14.27 -6.62 -6.99
C ALA A 336 14.31 -7.31 -5.61
N SER A 337 13.35 -7.00 -4.70
CA SER A 337 13.20 -7.68 -3.42
C SER A 337 12.60 -9.10 -3.53
N GLY A 338 12.24 -9.54 -4.75
CA GLY A 338 11.72 -10.88 -5.00
C GLY A 338 10.22 -10.97 -5.22
N ALA A 339 9.48 -9.87 -5.17
CA ALA A 339 8.05 -9.88 -5.48
C ALA A 339 7.80 -10.31 -6.92
N ARG A 340 6.83 -11.21 -7.11
CA ARG A 340 6.43 -11.71 -8.43
C ARG A 340 4.92 -11.66 -8.64
N THR A 341 4.14 -11.49 -7.59
CA THR A 341 2.71 -11.21 -7.66
C THR A 341 2.44 -9.84 -7.05
N PHE A 342 1.97 -8.91 -7.87
CA PHE A 342 1.62 -7.56 -7.50
C PHE A 342 0.11 -7.46 -7.41
N VAL A 343 -0.41 -7.12 -6.23
CA VAL A 343 -1.84 -6.99 -5.97
C VAL A 343 -2.16 -5.55 -5.65
N GLU A 344 -2.93 -4.89 -6.50
CA GLU A 344 -3.49 -3.57 -6.21
C GLU A 344 -4.74 -3.73 -5.38
N LEU A 345 -4.73 -3.23 -4.14
CA LEU A 345 -5.85 -3.27 -3.21
C LEU A 345 -6.51 -1.89 -3.13
N GLY A 346 -7.72 -1.79 -3.64
CA GLY A 346 -8.49 -0.55 -3.68
C GLY A 346 -9.14 -0.24 -5.03
N PRO A 347 -9.81 0.92 -5.17
CA PRO A 347 -10.54 1.26 -6.37
C PRO A 347 -9.60 1.52 -7.57
N GLY A 348 -10.03 1.17 -8.78
CA GLY A 348 -9.51 1.68 -10.05
C GLY A 348 -8.74 0.69 -10.92
N GLY A 349 -7.62 0.10 -10.49
CA GLY A 349 -6.76 -0.74 -11.34
C GLY A 349 -5.68 0.05 -12.10
N VAL A 350 -5.39 1.28 -11.69
CA VAL A 350 -4.39 2.16 -12.33
C VAL A 350 -2.97 1.65 -12.13
N LEU A 351 -2.63 1.22 -10.91
CA LEU A 351 -1.30 0.69 -10.58
C LEU A 351 -1.05 -0.65 -11.24
N THR A 352 -2.08 -1.47 -11.37
CA THR A 352 -2.07 -2.70 -12.17
C THR A 352 -1.67 -2.40 -13.61
N GLY A 353 -2.22 -1.33 -14.21
CA GLY A 353 -1.83 -0.85 -15.53
C GLY A 353 -0.37 -0.38 -15.58
N PHE A 354 0.14 0.29 -14.55
CA PHE A 354 1.53 0.72 -14.47
C PHE A 354 2.48 -0.47 -14.33
N ALA A 355 2.17 -1.41 -13.45
CA ALA A 355 2.98 -2.61 -13.24
C ALA A 355 3.08 -3.48 -14.51
N LYS A 356 1.98 -3.68 -15.24
CA LYS A 356 1.96 -4.41 -16.52
C LYS A 356 2.84 -3.78 -17.60
N ARG A 357 3.06 -2.46 -17.57
CA ARG A 357 3.93 -1.75 -18.52
C ARG A 357 5.36 -1.58 -18.06
N GLY A 358 5.58 -1.50 -16.73
CA GLY A 358 6.89 -1.24 -16.15
C GLY A 358 7.69 -2.49 -15.83
N LEU A 359 7.02 -3.61 -15.55
CA LEU A 359 7.67 -4.85 -15.13
C LEU A 359 7.76 -5.91 -16.24
N PRO A 360 8.69 -6.86 -16.16
CA PRO A 360 8.82 -7.94 -17.14
C PRO A 360 7.58 -8.86 -17.12
N ALA A 361 6.72 -8.77 -18.13
CA ALA A 361 5.42 -9.45 -18.18
C ALA A 361 5.51 -10.99 -18.08
N ALA A 362 6.63 -11.59 -18.48
CA ALA A 362 6.84 -13.04 -18.39
C ALA A 362 7.11 -13.53 -16.96
N ASP A 363 7.56 -12.62 -16.07
CA ASP A 363 8.04 -12.97 -14.74
C ASP A 363 7.09 -12.59 -13.62
N VAL A 364 6.08 -11.74 -13.92
CA VAL A 364 5.21 -11.16 -12.90
C VAL A 364 3.74 -11.44 -13.19
N ARG A 365 3.00 -11.64 -12.11
CA ARG A 365 1.54 -11.62 -12.11
C ARG A 365 1.06 -10.30 -11.52
N VAL A 366 0.08 -9.67 -12.15
CA VAL A 366 -0.47 -8.39 -11.70
C VAL A 366 -1.99 -8.47 -11.65
N VAL A 367 -2.57 -8.21 -10.47
CA VAL A 367 -3.98 -8.34 -10.17
C VAL A 367 -4.49 -7.06 -9.51
N SER A 368 -5.72 -6.64 -9.83
CA SER A 368 -6.43 -5.57 -9.14
C SER A 368 -7.59 -6.17 -8.37
N VAL A 369 -7.78 -5.76 -7.12
CA VAL A 369 -8.85 -6.17 -6.23
C VAL A 369 -9.57 -4.92 -5.74
N ALA A 370 -10.81 -4.75 -6.18
CA ALA A 370 -11.67 -3.62 -5.82
C ALA A 370 -13.01 -4.07 -5.23
N THR A 371 -13.39 -5.34 -5.40
CA THR A 371 -14.65 -5.91 -4.96
C THR A 371 -14.43 -7.26 -4.25
N PRO A 372 -15.38 -7.74 -3.43
CA PRO A 372 -15.31 -9.08 -2.85
C PRO A 372 -15.10 -10.18 -3.92
N ALA A 373 -15.76 -10.07 -5.06
CA ALA A 373 -15.62 -11.04 -6.17
C ALA A 373 -14.19 -11.06 -6.76
N ASP A 374 -13.52 -9.89 -6.86
CA ASP A 374 -12.12 -9.84 -7.29
C ASP A 374 -11.22 -10.55 -6.27
N LEU A 375 -11.52 -10.39 -4.97
CA LEU A 375 -10.76 -11.02 -3.90
C LEU A 375 -10.93 -12.54 -3.92
N GLU A 376 -12.14 -13.04 -4.08
CA GLU A 376 -12.43 -14.48 -4.24
C GLU A 376 -11.65 -15.05 -5.44
N ALA A 377 -11.69 -14.38 -6.59
CA ALA A 377 -10.96 -14.78 -7.78
C ALA A 377 -9.44 -14.80 -7.57
N LEU A 378 -8.90 -13.84 -6.80
CA LEU A 378 -7.48 -13.83 -6.42
C LEU A 378 -7.14 -15.07 -5.60
N VAL A 379 -7.90 -15.37 -4.53
CA VAL A 379 -7.68 -16.52 -3.64
C VAL A 379 -7.76 -17.84 -4.42
N GLU A 380 -8.80 -18.05 -5.23
CA GLU A 380 -8.93 -19.23 -6.08
C GLU A 380 -7.73 -19.42 -7.01
N SER A 381 -7.26 -18.33 -7.57
CA SER A 381 -6.16 -18.33 -8.51
C SER A 381 -4.78 -18.56 -7.85
N LEU A 382 -4.62 -18.18 -6.58
CA LEU A 382 -3.42 -18.50 -5.77
C LEU A 382 -3.47 -19.97 -5.35
N ALA A 383 -4.63 -20.48 -4.98
CA ALA A 383 -4.84 -21.90 -4.66
C ALA A 383 -4.63 -22.80 -5.88
N GLY A 384 -5.10 -22.38 -7.08
CA GLY A 384 -4.95 -23.12 -8.34
C GLY A 384 -3.51 -23.13 -8.89
N ALA A 385 -2.71 -22.09 -8.59
CA ALA A 385 -1.29 -22.05 -8.96
C ALA A 385 -0.44 -23.07 -8.17
N GLY A 386 -0.93 -23.52 -6.99
CA GLY A 386 -0.37 -24.65 -6.25
C GLY A 386 -0.74 -26.02 -6.80
N GLY A 387 -1.69 -26.12 -7.77
CA GLY A 387 -2.28 -27.36 -8.24
C GLY A 387 -1.79 -27.95 -9.58
N ALA A 388 -0.93 -27.24 -10.32
CA ALA A 388 -0.38 -27.76 -11.59
C ALA A 388 1.12 -28.05 -11.50
N GLY A 389 1.45 -28.99 -10.63
CA GLY A 389 2.82 -29.48 -10.53
C GLY A 389 3.30 -29.60 -9.11
N THR A 390 3.18 -30.81 -8.62
CA THR A 390 3.58 -31.35 -7.33
C THR A 390 2.52 -31.15 -6.24
N ALA A 391 1.97 -32.31 -5.78
CA ALA A 391 1.62 -32.49 -4.38
C ALA A 391 2.65 -31.70 -3.57
N ALA A 392 2.17 -30.96 -2.55
CA ALA A 392 3.05 -30.28 -1.59
C ALA A 392 4.26 -31.20 -1.42
N PRO A 393 5.50 -30.73 -1.65
CA PRO A 393 6.63 -31.63 -1.48
C PRO A 393 6.43 -32.22 -0.09
N ALA A 394 6.26 -33.54 -0.05
CA ALA A 394 6.38 -34.24 1.21
C ALA A 394 7.72 -33.73 1.73
N ILE A 395 7.68 -32.97 2.82
CA ILE A 395 8.87 -32.43 3.46
C ILE A 395 9.69 -33.67 3.76
N GLU A 396 10.70 -33.93 2.90
CA GLU A 396 11.68 -34.97 3.20
C GLU A 396 12.31 -34.55 4.52
N HIS A 397 11.94 -35.27 5.53
CA HIS A 397 12.43 -35.12 6.87
C HIS A 397 13.93 -35.38 6.89
N HIS A 398 14.73 -34.34 6.85
CA HIS A 398 16.09 -34.47 7.34
C HIS A 398 16.00 -34.75 8.85
N VAL A 399 16.50 -35.91 9.23
CA VAL A 399 16.67 -36.35 10.62
C VAL A 399 17.69 -35.42 11.27
N GLY A 400 17.22 -34.41 11.98
CA GLY A 400 17.99 -33.44 12.74
C GLY A 400 17.04 -32.39 13.30
N GLU A 401 16.73 -32.53 14.59
CA GLU A 401 16.01 -31.61 15.47
C GLU A 401 14.74 -30.93 14.89
N ARG A 402 13.60 -31.59 15.07
CA ARG A 402 12.27 -31.07 14.79
C ARG A 402 11.84 -30.13 15.91
N TYR A 403 12.02 -28.81 15.71
CA TYR A 403 11.25 -27.80 16.44
C TYR A 403 10.21 -27.18 15.53
N GLN A 404 9.04 -27.79 15.41
CA GLN A 404 7.83 -27.08 14.94
C GLN A 404 7.20 -26.42 16.16
N ILE A 405 7.51 -25.16 16.40
CA ILE A 405 6.80 -24.31 17.34
C ILE A 405 5.55 -23.82 16.61
N THR A 406 4.40 -24.41 16.91
CA THR A 406 3.11 -23.94 16.37
C THR A 406 2.48 -23.04 17.41
N GLU A 407 2.58 -21.73 17.20
CA GLU A 407 1.89 -20.74 18.02
C GLU A 407 0.46 -20.58 17.51
N ARG A 408 -0.51 -20.46 18.45
CA ARG A 408 -1.92 -20.31 18.16
C ARG A 408 -2.50 -19.16 18.96
N LEU A 409 -3.30 -18.33 18.31
CA LEU A 409 -4.01 -17.25 18.95
C LEU A 409 -5.45 -17.64 19.21
N VAL A 410 -5.94 -17.41 20.44
CA VAL A 410 -7.35 -17.48 20.77
C VAL A 410 -7.92 -16.08 20.55
N VAL A 411 -8.92 -15.98 19.69
CA VAL A 411 -9.53 -14.70 19.33
C VAL A 411 -10.88 -14.52 20.00
N SER A 412 -11.27 -13.28 20.24
CA SER A 412 -12.58 -12.95 20.77
C SER A 412 -13.68 -13.16 19.72
N PRO A 413 -14.78 -13.86 20.02
CA PRO A 413 -15.90 -14.01 19.10
C PRO A 413 -16.83 -12.80 19.06
N ALA A 414 -16.64 -11.81 19.95
CA ALA A 414 -17.53 -10.66 20.09
C ALA A 414 -16.82 -9.42 20.60
N THR A 415 -17.46 -8.27 20.44
CA THR A 415 -17.02 -6.98 20.98
C THR A 415 -17.57 -6.78 22.40
N GLY A 416 -16.69 -6.42 23.35
CA GLY A 416 -17.09 -6.14 24.73
C GLY A 416 -15.91 -6.07 25.70
N PRO A 417 -16.12 -5.70 26.97
CA PRO A 417 -15.07 -5.74 27.97
C PRO A 417 -14.64 -7.21 28.22
N PHE A 418 -13.33 -7.44 28.20
CA PHE A 418 -12.78 -8.79 28.40
C PHE A 418 -12.65 -9.11 29.89
N THR A 419 -13.16 -10.28 30.28
CA THR A 419 -13.01 -10.83 31.62
C THR A 419 -12.34 -12.20 31.50
N PRO A 420 -11.10 -12.39 31.94
CA PRO A 420 -10.44 -13.70 31.88
C PRO A 420 -11.14 -14.71 32.81
N ALA A 421 -11.20 -15.96 32.38
CA ALA A 421 -11.67 -17.04 33.22
C ALA A 421 -10.71 -17.25 34.43
N PRO A 422 -11.18 -17.78 35.57
CA PRO A 422 -10.36 -17.89 36.79
C PRO A 422 -9.03 -18.61 36.60
N ALA A 423 -8.97 -19.60 35.73
CA ALA A 423 -7.74 -20.36 35.43
C ALA A 423 -6.70 -19.48 34.65
N PHE A 424 -7.11 -18.39 34.04
CA PHE A 424 -6.28 -17.50 33.24
C PHE A 424 -6.05 -16.15 33.93
N ALA A 425 -6.74 -15.87 35.04
CA ALA A 425 -6.65 -14.59 35.74
C ALA A 425 -5.28 -14.32 36.37
N SER A 426 -4.52 -15.39 36.67
CA SER A 426 -3.15 -15.30 37.21
C SER A 426 -2.06 -15.21 36.13
N ALA A 427 -2.42 -15.44 34.86
CA ALA A 427 -1.51 -15.37 33.71
C ALA A 427 -1.41 -13.95 33.14
N THR A 428 -1.25 -12.93 33.99
CA THR A 428 -1.16 -11.52 33.60
C THR A 428 0.07 -11.27 32.71
N PRO A 429 -0.01 -10.36 31.73
CA PRO A 429 1.04 -10.17 30.75
C PRO A 429 2.35 -9.69 31.40
N LYS A 430 3.42 -10.44 31.26
CA LYS A 430 4.79 -10.02 31.59
C LYS A 430 5.34 -8.92 30.62
N LEU A 431 4.51 -8.40 29.72
CA LEU A 431 4.92 -7.43 28.68
C LEU A 431 4.86 -5.97 29.13
N ALA A 432 4.23 -5.65 30.27
CA ALA A 432 4.07 -4.27 30.74
C ALA A 432 5.23 -3.72 31.60
N ALA A 433 6.32 -4.45 31.80
CA ALA A 433 7.40 -4.07 32.72
C ALA A 433 8.74 -3.67 32.06
N ARG A 434 8.72 -3.26 30.76
CA ARG A 434 9.95 -2.81 30.07
C ARG A 434 9.91 -1.40 29.50
N THR A 435 9.20 -0.48 30.17
CA THR A 435 9.32 0.96 29.87
C THR A 435 9.45 1.76 31.16
N SER A 436 10.60 1.71 31.80
CA SER A 436 11.20 2.86 32.51
C SER A 436 12.68 2.59 32.64
N ALA A 437 13.46 3.43 32.02
CA ALA A 437 14.91 3.44 32.06
C ALA A 437 15.42 3.77 33.44
N GLY A 438 16.47 3.06 33.86
CA GLY A 438 17.41 3.49 34.89
C GLY A 438 17.09 2.99 36.30
N ASP A 439 17.59 1.78 36.60
CA ASP A 439 18.37 1.54 37.81
C ASP A 439 18.86 0.08 37.81
N ALA A 440 20.16 -0.09 38.00
CA ALA A 440 20.80 -1.40 38.11
C ALA A 440 20.35 -2.09 39.39
N PRO A 441 20.08 -3.42 39.43
CA PRO A 441 19.76 -4.11 40.66
C PRO A 441 21.01 -4.41 41.46
N ALA A 442 20.96 -4.04 42.74
CA ALA A 442 21.90 -4.51 43.77
C ALA A 442 21.68 -6.05 44.01
N PRO A 443 22.73 -6.79 44.30
CA PRO A 443 22.64 -8.22 44.56
C PRO A 443 22.23 -8.51 46.02
N GLY A 444 21.18 -9.26 46.20
CA GLY A 444 20.88 -9.86 47.49
C GLY A 444 19.42 -10.14 47.81
N GLY A 445 19.05 -11.39 47.87
CA GLY A 445 18.05 -11.87 48.80
C GLY A 445 16.77 -12.48 48.21
N GLY A 446 16.61 -13.81 48.39
CA GLY A 446 15.33 -14.47 48.65
C GLY A 446 14.72 -15.22 47.47
N ASP A 447 14.98 -16.51 47.39
CA ASP A 447 14.18 -17.53 46.71
C ASP A 447 12.74 -17.51 47.26
N ASP A 448 11.80 -17.01 46.42
CA ASP A 448 10.41 -17.44 46.46
C ASP A 448 10.06 -17.99 45.07
N ALA A 449 10.37 -19.26 44.86
CA ALA A 449 9.94 -20.04 43.75
C ALA A 449 8.45 -20.32 43.90
N ALA A 450 7.60 -19.39 43.41
CA ALA A 450 6.23 -19.73 43.03
C ALA A 450 6.35 -20.72 41.85
N THR A 451 5.94 -21.95 42.05
CA THR A 451 5.87 -23.03 41.06
C THR A 451 4.90 -22.63 39.97
N ASP A 452 5.46 -22.02 38.92
CA ASP A 452 4.73 -21.63 37.71
C ASP A 452 4.44 -22.90 36.90
N THR A 453 3.37 -23.65 37.30
CA THR A 453 2.93 -24.79 36.50
C THR A 453 2.28 -24.25 35.23
N PRO A 454 2.79 -24.61 34.03
CA PRO A 454 2.24 -24.11 32.79
C PRO A 454 0.75 -24.46 32.64
N VAL A 455 -0.11 -23.48 32.37
CA VAL A 455 -1.56 -23.72 32.18
C VAL A 455 -1.73 -24.45 30.86
N GLN A 456 -2.27 -25.66 30.93
CA GLN A 456 -2.68 -26.46 29.76
C GLN A 456 -4.09 -26.07 29.35
N VAL A 457 -4.31 -25.88 28.07
CA VAL A 457 -5.58 -25.48 27.46
C VAL A 457 -5.98 -26.58 26.48
N ALA A 458 -7.21 -27.10 26.62
CA ALA A 458 -7.82 -28.02 25.66
C ALA A 458 -8.72 -27.29 24.67
N VAL A 459 -9.03 -27.94 23.57
CA VAL A 459 -10.04 -27.42 22.61
C VAL A 459 -11.39 -27.33 23.32
N GLY A 460 -12.02 -26.15 23.24
CA GLY A 460 -13.29 -25.85 23.91
C GLY A 460 -13.16 -25.26 25.30
N ASP A 461 -11.95 -25.18 25.88
CA ASP A 461 -11.77 -24.60 27.21
C ASP A 461 -12.13 -23.09 27.20
N LEU A 462 -12.77 -22.67 28.29
CA LEU A 462 -13.17 -21.28 28.48
C LEU A 462 -11.97 -20.43 28.87
N VAL A 463 -11.60 -19.50 28.01
CA VAL A 463 -10.49 -18.55 28.21
C VAL A 463 -10.97 -17.28 28.93
N GLY A 464 -12.21 -16.87 28.68
CA GLY A 464 -12.80 -15.67 29.28
C GLY A 464 -14.16 -15.34 28.68
N TRP A 465 -14.54 -14.08 28.86
CA TRP A 465 -15.76 -13.51 28.28
C TRP A 465 -15.43 -12.17 27.62
N ALA A 466 -16.03 -11.91 26.44
CA ALA A 466 -16.09 -10.61 25.81
C ALA A 466 -17.51 -10.06 25.99
N GLY A 467 -17.71 -9.15 26.93
CA GLY A 467 -19.04 -8.80 27.40
C GLY A 467 -19.78 -10.00 27.99
N ASN A 468 -20.86 -10.45 27.35
CA ASN A 468 -21.65 -11.61 27.77
C ASN A 468 -21.37 -12.88 26.93
N VAL A 469 -20.42 -12.83 26.00
CA VAL A 469 -20.11 -13.94 25.08
C VAL A 469 -18.88 -14.67 25.57
N GLU A 470 -18.96 -16.01 25.65
CA GLU A 470 -17.83 -16.84 26.04
C GLU A 470 -16.75 -16.88 24.96
N VAL A 471 -15.51 -16.69 25.38
CA VAL A 471 -14.33 -16.88 24.55
C VAL A 471 -13.74 -18.24 24.84
N ARG A 472 -13.87 -19.18 23.89
CA ARG A 472 -13.38 -20.56 24.03
C ARG A 472 -12.19 -20.79 23.10
N SER A 473 -11.24 -21.61 23.55
CA SER A 473 -10.12 -22.01 22.74
C SER A 473 -10.51 -22.95 21.62
N ALA A 474 -10.15 -22.63 20.40
CA ALA A 474 -10.25 -23.53 19.25
C ALA A 474 -9.05 -24.50 19.14
N PHE A 475 -8.05 -24.37 20.03
CA PHE A 475 -6.80 -25.12 19.97
C PHE A 475 -6.42 -25.68 21.33
N ALA A 476 -5.76 -26.84 21.33
CA ALA A 476 -5.10 -27.40 22.53
C ALA A 476 -3.63 -26.90 22.54
N GLY A 477 -3.11 -26.60 23.74
CA GLY A 477 -1.72 -26.17 23.89
C GLY A 477 -1.40 -25.66 25.29
N THR A 478 -0.18 -25.18 25.44
CA THR A 478 0.28 -24.54 26.68
C THR A 478 0.12 -23.03 26.57
N LEU A 479 -0.60 -22.42 27.51
CA LEU A 479 -0.78 -20.97 27.57
C LEU A 479 0.58 -20.28 27.73
N GLN A 480 0.90 -19.35 26.84
CA GLN A 480 2.09 -18.51 26.89
C GLN A 480 1.78 -17.13 27.48
N GLY A 481 0.56 -16.65 27.32
CA GLY A 481 0.11 -15.39 27.89
C GLY A 481 -1.31 -15.02 27.51
N VAL A 482 -1.90 -14.12 28.31
CA VAL A 482 -3.13 -13.41 27.99
C VAL A 482 -2.73 -12.05 27.41
N LEU A 483 -3.25 -11.68 26.26
CA LEU A 483 -2.83 -10.51 25.47
C LEU A 483 -3.65 -9.26 25.79
N VAL A 484 -4.69 -9.40 26.62
CA VAL A 484 -5.67 -8.34 26.94
C VAL A 484 -5.77 -8.18 28.44
N LEU A 485 -5.86 -6.97 28.94
CA LEU A 485 -6.04 -6.68 30.36
C LEU A 485 -7.50 -6.94 30.79
N PRO A 486 -7.73 -7.37 32.05
CA PRO A 486 -9.08 -7.48 32.58
C PRO A 486 -9.82 -6.15 32.52
N GLY A 487 -11.04 -6.16 31.90
CA GLY A 487 -11.85 -4.97 31.69
C GLY A 487 -11.52 -4.18 30.41
N GLU A 488 -10.45 -4.50 29.70
CA GLU A 488 -10.14 -3.92 28.40
C GLU A 488 -11.19 -4.32 27.38
N ARG A 489 -11.61 -3.38 26.54
CA ARG A 489 -12.60 -3.63 25.49
C ARG A 489 -11.92 -4.31 24.31
N VAL A 490 -12.40 -5.49 23.96
CA VAL A 490 -11.97 -6.23 22.78
C VAL A 490 -13.02 -6.15 21.68
N VAL A 491 -12.59 -6.32 20.43
CA VAL A 491 -13.47 -6.45 19.27
C VAL A 491 -13.50 -7.91 18.78
N GLY A 492 -14.53 -8.25 18.01
CA GLY A 492 -14.60 -9.57 17.37
C GLY A 492 -13.37 -9.81 16.49
N GLY A 493 -12.77 -11.00 16.58
CA GLY A 493 -11.53 -11.34 15.90
C GLY A 493 -10.23 -10.92 16.61
N GLN A 494 -10.29 -10.06 17.64
CA GLN A 494 -9.09 -9.62 18.37
C GLN A 494 -8.46 -10.78 19.16
N PRO A 495 -7.12 -10.99 19.06
CA PRO A 495 -6.41 -11.96 19.87
C PRO A 495 -6.48 -11.62 21.37
N VAL A 496 -6.88 -12.60 22.18
CA VAL A 496 -7.00 -12.45 23.65
C VAL A 496 -6.06 -13.35 24.44
N ALA A 497 -5.60 -14.44 23.83
CA ALA A 497 -4.61 -15.32 24.44
C ALA A 497 -3.71 -15.98 23.40
N TRP A 498 -2.52 -16.36 23.84
CA TRP A 498 -1.51 -16.98 23.02
C TRP A 498 -1.13 -18.35 23.59
N LEU A 499 -1.22 -19.37 22.74
CA LEU A 499 -0.95 -20.76 23.08
C LEU A 499 0.21 -21.30 22.24
N ARG A 500 1.02 -22.18 22.85
CA ARG A 500 1.95 -23.04 22.14
C ARG A 500 1.32 -24.42 21.98
N ALA A 501 0.92 -24.78 20.75
CA ALA A 501 0.29 -26.07 20.46
C ALA A 501 1.29 -27.22 20.64
N ARG A 502 0.85 -28.33 21.27
CA ARG A 502 1.55 -29.61 21.24
C ARG A 502 1.10 -30.36 20.01
N ILE A 503 2.03 -30.83 19.20
CA ILE A 503 1.75 -31.81 18.16
C ILE A 503 1.79 -33.17 18.89
N GLU A 504 0.64 -33.84 19.04
CA GLU A 504 0.63 -35.25 19.42
C GLU A 504 1.09 -36.04 18.19
N GLU A 505 2.15 -36.82 18.37
CA GLU A 505 2.55 -37.83 17.42
C GLU A 505 1.45 -38.93 17.37
N GLY A 506 0.75 -38.97 16.23
CA GLY A 506 -0.16 -40.06 15.87
C GLY A 506 0.57 -41.10 15.01
#